data_fed75a8c3e429c7ac9e5722ee8240035
#
_entry.id   fed75a8c3e429c7ac9e5722ee8240035
#
_cell.length_a   1.000
_cell.length_b   1.000
_cell.length_c   1.000
_cell.angle_alpha   90.00
_cell.angle_beta   90.00
_cell.angle_gamma   90.00
#
_symmetry.space_group_name_H-M   'P 1'
#
loop_
_entity.id
_entity.type
_entity.pdbx_description
1 polymer ?
#
loop_
_entity_poly.entity_id
_entity_poly.type
_entity_poly.pdbx_seq_one_letter_code
_entity_poly.pdbx_strand_id
1 'polypeptide(L)'
;MLNRQVYVSDNEFIICPIVDEDRDNYVELHRQISGEHTLFLNEHCKDMMWEQVLEGEDKVFSVFEINGGYCGSLELQNLDSDTPEIGIDLFENKRNKGIAPKVVKLLAKRCYKDRKVDYFLIKRTEFISQAIYLDFPT
;
A
#
# COMPACT_ATOMS: atom_id res chain seq x y z
N MET A 1 -2.11 -4.93 19.98
CA MET A 1 -3.23 -4.17 19.40
C MET A 1 -2.71 -2.83 18.89
N LEU A 2 -3.07 -2.48 17.66
CA LEU A 2 -2.65 -1.20 17.12
C LEU A 2 -3.47 -0.07 17.74
N ASN A 3 -2.78 0.93 18.29
CA ASN A 3 -3.43 2.10 18.88
C ASN A 3 -3.41 3.26 17.86
N ARG A 4 -4.07 3.03 16.74
CA ARG A 4 -4.10 3.99 15.63
C ARG A 4 -5.34 3.78 14.77
N GLN A 5 -5.63 4.73 13.90
CA GLN A 5 -6.75 4.64 12.99
C GLN A 5 -6.59 3.46 12.04
N VAL A 6 -7.67 2.71 11.85
CA VAL A 6 -7.72 1.60 10.91
C VAL A 6 -8.65 2.00 9.77
N TYR A 7 -8.19 1.84 8.52
CA TYR A 7 -9.03 2.08 7.36
C TYR A 7 -9.94 0.88 7.10
N VAL A 8 -9.36 -0.31 7.04
CA VAL A 8 -10.08 -1.55 6.84
C VAL A 8 -9.28 -2.70 7.43
N SER A 9 -9.95 -3.71 7.93
CA SER A 9 -9.29 -4.90 8.46
C SER A 9 -10.16 -6.13 8.29
N ASP A 10 -9.54 -7.29 8.37
CA ASP A 10 -10.22 -8.56 8.48
C ASP A 10 -9.54 -9.39 9.58
N ASN A 11 -9.71 -10.71 9.55
CA ASN A 11 -9.11 -11.57 10.57
C ASN A 11 -7.61 -11.85 10.36
N GLU A 12 -7.04 -11.41 9.25
CA GLU A 12 -5.64 -11.63 8.92
C GLU A 12 -4.83 -10.35 8.84
N PHE A 13 -5.40 -9.28 8.31
CA PHE A 13 -4.68 -8.05 7.97
C PHE A 13 -5.37 -6.80 8.48
N ILE A 14 -4.56 -5.79 8.76
CA ILE A 14 -5.00 -4.46 9.15
C ILE A 14 -4.36 -3.47 8.20
N ILE A 15 -5.18 -2.63 7.57
CA ILE A 15 -4.73 -1.58 6.64
C ILE A 15 -5.02 -0.23 7.29
N CYS A 16 -3.97 0.55 7.51
CA CYS A 16 -4.03 1.83 8.20
C CYS A 16 -3.51 2.96 7.34
N PRO A 17 -4.09 4.17 7.41
CA PRO A 17 -3.44 5.33 6.83
C PRO A 17 -2.02 5.47 7.38
N ILE A 18 -1.08 5.83 6.52
CA ILE A 18 0.33 5.93 6.90
C ILE A 18 0.52 7.07 7.91
N VAL A 19 1.38 6.85 8.91
CA VAL A 19 1.70 7.83 9.95
C VAL A 19 3.21 7.87 10.16
N ASP A 20 3.68 8.84 10.94
CA ASP A 20 5.13 9.05 11.15
C ASP A 20 5.87 7.83 11.69
N GLU A 21 5.20 7.03 12.51
CA GLU A 21 5.79 5.82 13.06
C GLU A 21 6.14 4.79 11.97
N ASP A 22 5.57 4.92 10.79
CA ASP A 22 5.80 3.99 9.67
C ASP A 22 7.04 4.35 8.83
N ARG A 23 7.65 5.52 9.09
CA ARG A 23 8.73 6.05 8.26
C ARG A 23 9.85 5.04 8.02
N ASP A 24 10.39 4.47 9.08
CA ASP A 24 11.54 3.58 8.95
C ASP A 24 11.19 2.31 8.17
N ASN A 25 10.01 1.75 8.42
CA ASN A 25 9.53 0.58 7.68
C ASN A 25 9.29 0.92 6.20
N TYR A 26 8.67 2.06 5.93
CA TYR A 26 8.37 2.49 4.57
C TYR A 26 9.66 2.75 3.78
N VAL A 27 10.62 3.43 4.37
CA VAL A 27 11.91 3.72 3.75
C VAL A 27 12.67 2.42 3.47
N GLU A 28 12.70 1.51 4.43
CA GLU A 28 13.37 0.22 4.25
C GLU A 28 12.69 -0.62 3.16
N LEU A 29 11.36 -0.60 3.11
CA LEU A 29 10.61 -1.28 2.06
C LEU A 29 11.04 -0.80 0.67
N HIS A 30 11.09 0.52 0.47
CA HIS A 30 11.47 1.09 -0.82
C HIS A 30 12.95 0.86 -1.13
N ARG A 31 13.80 0.81 -0.12
CA ARG A 31 15.20 0.44 -0.30
C ARG A 31 15.31 -0.98 -0.87
N GLN A 32 14.56 -1.92 -0.33
CA GLN A 32 14.54 -3.30 -0.82
C GLN A 32 14.08 -3.39 -2.27
N ILE A 33 13.05 -2.62 -2.62
CA ILE A 33 12.50 -2.62 -3.98
C ILE A 33 13.48 -2.04 -4.98
N SER A 34 14.13 -0.94 -4.62
CA SER A 34 15.06 -0.23 -5.50
C SER A 34 16.47 -0.82 -5.49
N GLY A 35 16.72 -1.79 -4.64
CA GLY A 35 18.05 -2.33 -4.43
C GLY A 35 18.93 -1.34 -3.68
N GLU A 36 20.24 -1.46 -3.86
CA GLU A 36 21.21 -0.58 -3.19
C GLU A 36 21.32 0.77 -3.89
N HIS A 37 20.19 1.45 -4.07
CA HIS A 37 20.19 2.76 -4.68
C HIS A 37 20.78 3.79 -3.72
N THR A 38 21.66 4.66 -4.22
CA THR A 38 22.36 5.65 -3.39
C THR A 38 21.41 6.62 -2.69
N LEU A 39 20.21 6.83 -3.22
CA LEU A 39 19.19 7.69 -2.60
C LEU A 39 18.83 7.26 -1.17
N PHE A 40 18.98 5.98 -0.86
CA PHE A 40 18.58 5.45 0.44
C PHE A 40 19.72 5.41 1.47
N LEU A 41 20.91 5.87 1.07
CA LEU A 41 22.07 5.90 1.96
C LEU A 41 22.18 7.23 2.72
N ASN A 42 21.45 8.25 2.30
CA ASN A 42 21.54 9.61 2.81
C ASN A 42 20.26 9.98 3.56
N GLU A 43 20.39 10.42 4.81
CA GLU A 43 19.25 10.80 5.63
C GLU A 43 18.45 11.96 5.03
N HIS A 44 19.12 12.90 4.37
CA HIS A 44 18.41 13.99 3.71
C HIS A 44 17.48 13.48 2.61
N CYS A 45 17.95 12.53 1.81
CA CYS A 45 17.14 11.94 0.74
C CYS A 45 15.96 11.11 1.30
N LYS A 46 16.20 10.43 2.42
CA LYS A 46 15.14 9.70 3.11
C LYS A 46 14.06 10.65 3.63
N ASP A 47 14.49 11.77 4.21
CA ASP A 47 13.58 12.79 4.72
C ASP A 47 12.75 13.40 3.60
N MET A 48 13.37 13.70 2.46
CA MET A 48 12.66 14.23 1.29
C MET A 48 11.63 13.25 0.77
N MET A 49 11.99 11.98 0.68
CA MET A 49 11.06 10.94 0.24
C MET A 49 9.86 10.84 1.18
N TRP A 50 10.13 10.88 2.48
CA TRP A 50 9.09 10.80 3.49
C TRP A 50 8.13 11.99 3.43
N GLU A 51 8.67 13.20 3.26
CA GLU A 51 7.86 14.40 3.11
C GLU A 51 6.94 14.29 1.90
N GLN A 52 7.43 13.75 0.78
CA GLN A 52 6.61 13.55 -0.41
C GLN A 52 5.46 12.60 -0.15
N VAL A 53 5.68 11.56 0.65
CA VAL A 53 4.61 10.62 1.02
C VAL A 53 3.53 11.32 1.83
N LEU A 54 3.92 12.13 2.80
CA LEU A 54 2.98 12.82 3.68
C LEU A 54 2.23 13.94 2.98
N GLU A 55 2.88 14.64 2.04
CA GLU A 55 2.31 15.81 1.36
C GLU A 55 1.67 15.48 0.02
N GLY A 56 1.90 14.27 -0.50
CA GLY A 56 1.43 13.87 -1.81
C GLY A 56 -0.09 13.74 -1.88
N GLU A 57 -0.60 13.82 -3.11
CA GLU A 57 -2.03 13.66 -3.37
C GLU A 57 -2.48 12.20 -3.28
N ASP A 58 -1.57 11.28 -3.43
CA ASP A 58 -1.87 9.86 -3.39
C ASP A 58 -2.10 9.42 -1.95
N LYS A 59 -3.04 8.49 -1.78
CA LYS A 59 -3.33 7.93 -0.47
C LYS A 59 -2.46 6.70 -0.25
N VAL A 60 -1.66 6.73 0.80
CA VAL A 60 -0.75 5.65 1.14
C VAL A 60 -1.20 5.01 2.45
N PHE A 61 -1.17 3.68 2.48
CA PHE A 61 -1.58 2.89 3.63
C PHE A 61 -0.47 1.93 4.03
N SER A 62 -0.33 1.70 5.31
CA SER A 62 0.53 0.66 5.85
C SER A 62 -0.28 -0.61 6.06
N VAL A 63 0.32 -1.75 5.75
CA VAL A 63 -0.31 -3.07 5.87
C VAL A 63 0.37 -3.86 6.98
N PHE A 64 -0.43 -4.36 7.90
CA PHE A 64 0.05 -5.19 9.01
C PHE A 64 -0.65 -6.54 9.00
N GLU A 65 0.09 -7.59 9.32
CA GLU A 65 -0.51 -8.86 9.72
C GLU A 65 -0.93 -8.74 11.18
N ILE A 66 -2.05 -9.32 11.55
CA ILE A 66 -2.53 -9.25 12.94
C ILE A 66 -1.50 -9.79 13.93
N ASN A 67 -0.80 -10.87 13.55
CA ASN A 67 0.19 -11.49 14.43
C ASN A 67 1.62 -11.36 13.91
N GLY A 68 1.83 -10.67 12.80
CA GLY A 68 3.13 -10.68 12.14
C GLY A 68 3.79 -9.32 11.89
N GLY A 69 3.13 -8.26 12.27
CA GLY A 69 3.69 -6.90 12.12
C GLY A 69 3.60 -6.34 10.71
N TYR A 70 4.44 -5.36 10.43
CA TYR A 70 4.42 -4.60 9.19
C TYR A 70 4.77 -5.47 7.98
N CYS A 71 3.92 -5.48 6.97
CA CYS A 71 4.12 -6.30 5.76
C CYS A 71 4.55 -5.47 4.55
N GLY A 72 4.06 -4.25 4.45
CA GLY A 72 4.31 -3.43 3.28
C GLY A 72 3.35 -2.26 3.20
N SER A 73 3.18 -1.72 2.00
CA SER A 73 2.33 -0.55 1.78
C SER A 73 1.40 -0.73 0.59
N LEU A 74 0.27 -0.04 0.65
CA LEU A 74 -0.68 0.09 -0.45
C LEU A 74 -0.80 1.56 -0.80
N GLU A 75 -1.03 1.85 -2.07
CA GLU A 75 -1.17 3.20 -2.55
C GLU A 75 -2.36 3.29 -3.49
N LEU A 76 -3.21 4.30 -3.28
CA LEU A 76 -4.34 4.59 -4.16
C LEU A 76 -4.02 5.81 -4.99
N GLN A 77 -4.04 5.68 -6.31
CA GLN A 77 -3.74 6.73 -7.26
C GLN A 77 -4.88 6.92 -8.24
N ASN A 78 -5.02 8.13 -8.74
CA ASN A 78 -5.97 8.46 -9.81
C ASN A 78 -7.41 8.07 -9.51
N LEU A 79 -7.83 8.22 -8.26
CA LEU A 79 -9.18 7.80 -7.84
C LEU A 79 -10.31 8.56 -8.56
N ASP A 80 -10.03 9.80 -8.99
CA ASP A 80 -11.03 10.63 -9.66
C ASP A 80 -10.94 10.55 -11.18
N SER A 81 -10.19 9.59 -11.70
CA SER A 81 -10.01 9.40 -13.14
C SER A 81 -10.71 8.12 -13.61
N ASP A 82 -10.67 7.89 -14.93
CA ASP A 82 -11.19 6.65 -15.52
C ASP A 82 -10.26 5.46 -15.27
N THR A 83 -9.08 5.72 -14.74
CA THR A 83 -8.07 4.67 -14.50
C THR A 83 -7.55 4.73 -13.06
N PRO A 84 -8.42 4.43 -12.06
CA PRO A 84 -7.94 4.37 -10.68
C PRO A 84 -6.96 3.22 -10.53
N GLU A 85 -5.89 3.44 -9.77
CA GLU A 85 -4.80 2.48 -9.62
C GLU A 85 -4.57 2.12 -8.15
N ILE A 86 -4.24 0.85 -7.93
CA ILE A 86 -3.73 0.36 -6.65
C ILE A 86 -2.31 -0.10 -6.85
N GLY A 87 -1.38 0.50 -6.11
CA GLY A 87 -0.01 0.02 -6.02
C GLY A 87 0.18 -0.78 -4.75
N ILE A 88 0.95 -1.84 -4.81
CA ILE A 88 1.28 -2.64 -3.63
C ILE A 88 2.75 -3.00 -3.64
N ASP A 89 3.37 -2.82 -2.48
CA ASP A 89 4.77 -3.20 -2.25
C ASP A 89 4.85 -3.98 -0.95
N LEU A 90 5.47 -5.15 -0.99
CA LEU A 90 5.65 -6.00 0.18
C LEU A 90 7.14 -6.20 0.46
N PHE A 91 7.49 -6.31 1.73
CA PHE A 91 8.82 -6.75 2.12
C PHE A 91 9.13 -8.09 1.46
N GLU A 92 10.40 -8.32 1.14
CA GLU A 92 10.85 -9.50 0.44
C GLU A 92 10.41 -10.79 1.15
N ASN A 93 10.50 -10.82 2.46
CA ASN A 93 10.11 -11.99 3.26
C ASN A 93 8.59 -12.20 3.36
N LYS A 94 7.81 -11.27 2.81
CA LYS A 94 6.35 -11.36 2.79
C LYS A 94 5.80 -11.67 1.41
N ARG A 95 6.68 -11.80 0.41
CA ARG A 95 6.26 -12.12 -0.96
C ARG A 95 6.02 -13.61 -1.14
N ASN A 96 5.25 -13.96 -2.17
CA ASN A 96 4.95 -15.34 -2.55
C ASN A 96 4.20 -16.13 -1.47
N LYS A 97 3.42 -15.44 -0.65
CA LYS A 97 2.62 -16.05 0.43
C LYS A 97 1.13 -15.77 0.26
N GLY A 98 0.73 -15.21 -0.88
CA GLY A 98 -0.67 -14.88 -1.14
C GLY A 98 -1.16 -13.63 -0.45
N ILE A 99 -0.28 -12.81 0.12
CA ILE A 99 -0.68 -11.60 0.86
C ILE A 99 -1.21 -10.53 -0.09
N ALA A 100 -0.52 -10.27 -1.20
CA ALA A 100 -0.87 -9.18 -2.11
C ALA A 100 -2.32 -9.28 -2.62
N PRO A 101 -2.78 -10.42 -3.16
CA PRO A 101 -4.17 -10.51 -3.59
C PRO A 101 -5.17 -10.26 -2.48
N LYS A 102 -4.89 -10.74 -1.28
CA LYS A 102 -5.79 -10.59 -0.14
C LYS A 102 -5.94 -9.14 0.29
N VAL A 103 -4.82 -8.42 0.44
CA VAL A 103 -4.87 -7.03 0.92
C VAL A 103 -5.38 -6.08 -0.17
N VAL A 104 -5.05 -6.34 -1.43
CA VAL A 104 -5.60 -5.55 -2.55
C VAL A 104 -7.13 -5.70 -2.60
N LYS A 105 -7.62 -6.92 -2.47
CA LYS A 105 -9.05 -7.18 -2.47
C LYS A 105 -9.75 -6.51 -1.29
N LEU A 106 -9.13 -6.57 -0.11
CA LEU A 106 -9.66 -5.95 1.10
C LEU A 106 -9.77 -4.43 0.93
N LEU A 107 -8.72 -3.79 0.42
CA LEU A 107 -8.71 -2.35 0.15
C LEU A 107 -9.76 -1.99 -0.92
N ALA A 108 -9.81 -2.76 -2.00
CA ALA A 108 -10.72 -2.50 -3.10
C ALA A 108 -12.18 -2.57 -2.68
N LYS A 109 -12.53 -3.54 -1.85
CA LYS A 109 -13.89 -3.65 -1.30
C LYS A 109 -14.29 -2.41 -0.52
N ARG A 110 -13.38 -1.89 0.29
CA ARG A 110 -13.67 -0.67 1.06
C ARG A 110 -13.83 0.54 0.14
N CYS A 111 -13.00 0.65 -0.90
CA CYS A 111 -13.12 1.73 -1.88
C CYS A 111 -14.44 1.65 -2.63
N TYR A 112 -14.89 0.44 -2.98
CA TYR A 112 -16.18 0.26 -3.63
C TYR A 112 -17.32 0.75 -2.72
N LYS A 113 -17.24 0.40 -1.44
CA LYS A 113 -18.25 0.81 -0.46
C LYS A 113 -18.30 2.33 -0.32
N ASP A 114 -17.15 2.97 -0.25
CA ASP A 114 -17.05 4.40 0.03
C ASP A 114 -17.29 5.26 -1.21
N ARG A 115 -16.77 4.86 -2.38
CA ARG A 115 -16.74 5.68 -3.59
C ARG A 115 -17.37 5.03 -4.81
N LYS A 116 -17.87 3.81 -4.69
CA LYS A 116 -18.44 3.04 -5.80
C LYS A 116 -17.47 2.78 -6.95
N VAL A 117 -16.18 2.71 -6.63
CA VAL A 117 -15.16 2.35 -7.61
C VAL A 117 -15.12 0.84 -7.70
N ASP A 118 -15.45 0.28 -8.86
CA ASP A 118 -15.54 -1.17 -9.07
C ASP A 118 -14.47 -1.72 -10.01
N TYR A 119 -13.51 -0.88 -10.36
CA TYR A 119 -12.45 -1.23 -11.31
C TYR A 119 -11.16 -0.54 -10.90
N PHE A 120 -10.07 -1.29 -10.87
CA PHE A 120 -8.75 -0.76 -10.57
C PHE A 120 -7.72 -1.38 -11.48
N LEU A 121 -6.72 -0.58 -11.86
CA LEU A 121 -5.49 -1.09 -12.43
C LEU A 121 -4.56 -1.42 -11.28
N ILE A 122 -3.95 -2.60 -11.32
CA ILE A 122 -2.96 -2.97 -10.33
C ILE A 122 -1.59 -2.64 -10.89
N LYS A 123 -0.88 -1.77 -10.18
CA LYS A 123 0.46 -1.36 -10.54
C LYS A 123 1.45 -2.17 -9.70
N ARG A 124 2.27 -2.97 -10.37
CA ARG A 124 3.36 -3.70 -9.72
C ARG A 124 4.66 -3.01 -10.03
N THR A 125 5.58 -3.04 -9.08
CA THR A 125 6.87 -2.38 -9.18
C THR A 125 7.65 -2.78 -10.41
N GLU A 126 7.44 -4.00 -10.90
CA GLU A 126 8.30 -4.55 -11.93
C GLU A 126 7.88 -4.24 -13.34
N PHE A 127 6.62 -4.12 -13.69
CA PHE A 127 6.23 -3.77 -15.03
C PHE A 127 4.80 -3.55 -15.40
N ILE A 128 3.85 -4.30 -14.96
CA ILE A 128 2.61 -4.40 -15.71
C ILE A 128 1.42 -4.06 -14.86
N SER A 129 0.63 -3.11 -15.34
CA SER A 129 -0.68 -2.84 -14.76
C SER A 129 -1.64 -3.95 -15.18
N GLN A 130 -2.23 -4.62 -14.22
CA GLN A 130 -3.30 -5.58 -14.46
C GLN A 130 -4.63 -4.95 -14.05
N ALA A 131 -5.65 -5.16 -14.87
CA ALA A 131 -6.98 -4.72 -14.51
C ALA A 131 -7.59 -5.71 -13.51
N ILE A 132 -8.14 -5.17 -12.41
CA ILE A 132 -8.96 -5.97 -11.50
C ILE A 132 -10.37 -5.41 -11.53
N TYR A 133 -11.30 -6.25 -11.90
CA TYR A 133 -12.71 -5.94 -11.86
C TYR A 133 -13.28 -6.53 -10.58
N LEU A 134 -13.98 -5.70 -9.83
CA LEU A 134 -14.56 -6.12 -8.58
C LEU A 134 -15.96 -6.64 -8.87
N ASP A 135 -16.18 -7.91 -8.53
CA ASP A 135 -17.48 -8.57 -8.68
C ASP A 135 -18.12 -8.67 -7.31
N PHE A 136 -18.86 -7.63 -6.95
CA PHE A 136 -19.55 -7.60 -5.68
C PHE A 136 -21.03 -7.84 -5.86
N PRO A 137 -21.66 -8.56 -4.92
CA PRO A 137 -23.11 -8.67 -4.93
C PRO A 137 -23.73 -7.28 -4.75
N THR A 138 -24.65 -6.97 -5.62
CA THR A 138 -25.39 -5.71 -5.55
C THR A 138 -26.44 -5.74 -4.44
#